data_437e3df0dd1328eed62fd615307c05d8
#
_entry.id   437e3df0dd1328eed62fd615307c05d8
#
_cell.length_a   1.000
_cell.length_b   1.000
_cell.length_c   1.000
_cell.angle_alpha   90.00
_cell.angle_beta   90.00
_cell.angle_gamma   90.00
#
_symmetry.space_group_name_H-M   'P 1'
#
loop_
_entity.id
_entity.type
_entity.pdbx_description
1 polymer ?
#
loop_
_entity_poly.entity_id
_entity_poly.type
_entity_poly.pdbx_seq_one_letter_code
_entity_poly.pdbx_strand_id
1 'polypeptide(L)'
;MKLFPVGEKITFVSRQSDKKSEDMELLERSIRRKDPGLEQVFLCKKLEGGIFSKIGYCFHVFKQMYHIATSKVVVLDSYCISVSALKQRESLVVIQMWHALGSLKKFGFSIVGEGEGRNAKLADVFSMHRNYTYILTSSRVCAPNFAEAFGYDDKHMKVMTLPRVDKLTDWSFKEDCLRRI
;
A
#
# COMPACT_ATOMS: atom_id res chain seq x y z
N MET A 1 11.25 7.39 -15.59
CA MET A 1 11.01 5.95 -15.27
C MET A 1 10.52 5.10 -16.45
N LYS A 2 10.39 5.67 -17.68
CA LYS A 2 9.90 4.94 -18.88
C LYS A 2 10.99 4.18 -19.66
N LEU A 3 12.25 4.23 -19.22
CA LEU A 3 13.41 3.69 -19.94
C LEU A 3 13.66 2.19 -19.71
N PHE A 4 13.11 1.61 -18.66
CA PHE A 4 13.31 0.20 -18.32
C PHE A 4 12.17 -0.66 -18.87
N PRO A 5 12.45 -1.88 -19.36
CA PRO A 5 11.41 -2.81 -19.77
C PRO A 5 10.53 -3.22 -18.57
N VAL A 6 9.25 -3.44 -18.83
CA VAL A 6 8.31 -3.94 -17.83
C VAL A 6 8.40 -5.46 -17.81
N GLY A 7 8.68 -6.03 -16.65
CA GLY A 7 8.67 -7.48 -16.43
C GLY A 7 7.31 -7.97 -15.92
N GLU A 8 7.12 -9.29 -15.97
CA GLU A 8 6.01 -10.00 -15.30
C GLU A 8 6.26 -9.97 -13.78
N LYS A 9 5.95 -8.82 -13.18
CA LYS A 9 6.34 -8.52 -11.80
C LYS A 9 5.29 -7.74 -11.04
N ILE A 10 5.09 -8.13 -9.78
CA ILE A 10 4.35 -7.36 -8.77
C ILE A 10 5.33 -6.85 -7.72
N THR A 11 5.26 -5.56 -7.40
CA THR A 11 6.04 -4.97 -6.31
C THR A 11 5.14 -4.54 -5.16
N PHE A 12 5.40 -5.05 -3.98
CA PHE A 12 4.76 -4.66 -2.73
C PHE A 12 5.63 -3.63 -2.01
N VAL A 13 5.02 -2.53 -1.54
CA VAL A 13 5.74 -1.49 -0.81
C VAL A 13 5.05 -1.20 0.50
N SER A 14 5.80 -1.27 1.60
CA SER A 14 5.34 -0.93 2.95
C SER A 14 6.29 0.03 3.64
N ARG A 15 5.71 0.93 4.45
CA ARG A 15 6.42 1.80 5.38
C ARG A 15 6.05 1.53 6.83
N GLN A 16 5.21 0.54 7.07
CA GLN A 16 4.70 0.19 8.41
C GLN A 16 5.75 -0.57 9.23
N SER A 17 6.56 -1.37 8.56
CA SER A 17 7.50 -2.29 9.17
C SER A 17 8.65 -2.59 8.21
N ASP A 18 9.78 -3.11 8.71
CA ASP A 18 10.88 -3.67 7.92
C ASP A 18 10.59 -5.10 7.45
N LYS A 19 9.47 -5.68 7.89
CA LYS A 19 9.03 -7.03 7.51
C LYS A 19 7.75 -6.96 6.70
N LYS A 20 7.46 -8.01 5.94
CA LYS A 20 6.17 -8.20 5.28
C LYS A 20 5.06 -8.16 6.32
N SER A 21 3.96 -7.49 5.98
CA SER A 21 2.73 -7.60 6.76
C SER A 21 2.06 -8.95 6.51
N GLU A 22 1.21 -9.39 7.42
CA GLU A 22 0.43 -10.61 7.26
C GLU A 22 -0.39 -10.61 5.96
N ASP A 23 -0.98 -9.47 5.61
CA ASP A 23 -1.72 -9.32 4.35
C ASP A 23 -0.83 -9.58 3.14
N MET A 24 0.41 -9.06 3.14
CA MET A 24 1.39 -9.29 2.08
C MET A 24 1.81 -10.75 1.99
N GLU A 25 2.00 -11.44 3.13
CA GLU A 25 2.34 -12.86 3.15
C GLU A 25 1.20 -13.75 2.62
N LEU A 26 -0.04 -13.41 2.96
CA LEU A 26 -1.22 -14.11 2.45
C LEU A 26 -1.37 -13.92 0.95
N LEU A 27 -1.18 -12.68 0.45
CA LEU A 27 -1.18 -12.39 -0.98
C LEU A 27 -0.04 -13.10 -1.70
N GLU A 28 1.19 -13.07 -1.17
CA GLU A 28 2.35 -13.77 -1.73
C GLU A 28 2.04 -15.25 -1.96
N ARG A 29 1.53 -15.92 -0.92
CA ARG A 29 1.17 -17.34 -1.00
C ARG A 29 0.07 -17.62 -2.02
N SER A 30 -0.94 -16.76 -2.07
CA SER A 30 -2.06 -16.90 -3.00
C SER A 30 -1.63 -16.70 -4.45
N ILE A 31 -0.82 -15.67 -4.71
CA ILE A 31 -0.29 -15.38 -6.05
C ILE A 31 0.63 -16.51 -6.50
N ARG A 32 1.55 -16.96 -5.65
CA ARG A 32 2.49 -18.05 -5.95
C ARG A 32 1.78 -19.37 -6.32
N ARG A 33 0.62 -19.63 -5.70
CA ARG A 33 -0.20 -20.81 -6.06
C ARG A 33 -0.87 -20.67 -7.41
N LYS A 34 -1.27 -19.46 -7.80
CA LYS A 34 -1.98 -19.20 -9.07
C LYS A 34 -1.02 -19.01 -10.23
N ASP A 35 0.08 -18.35 -10.02
CA ASP A 35 1.10 -18.05 -11.01
C ASP A 35 2.48 -18.16 -10.38
N PRO A 36 3.09 -19.35 -10.40
CA PRO A 36 4.41 -19.59 -9.81
C PRO A 36 5.55 -18.83 -10.52
N GLY A 37 5.36 -18.42 -11.77
CA GLY A 37 6.35 -17.71 -12.59
C GLY A 37 6.36 -16.20 -12.37
N LEU A 38 5.33 -15.66 -11.71
CA LEU A 38 5.22 -14.22 -11.49
C LEU A 38 6.21 -13.75 -10.42
N GLU A 39 7.11 -12.85 -10.80
CA GLU A 39 8.08 -12.26 -9.87
C GLU A 39 7.38 -11.41 -8.82
N GLN A 40 7.67 -11.64 -7.55
CA GLN A 40 7.14 -10.87 -6.43
C GLN A 40 8.28 -10.21 -5.66
N VAL A 41 8.27 -8.89 -5.59
CA VAL A 41 9.27 -8.07 -4.90
C VAL A 41 8.64 -7.36 -3.71
N PHE A 42 9.27 -7.46 -2.54
CA PHE A 42 8.80 -6.84 -1.30
C PHE A 42 9.79 -5.77 -0.84
N LEU A 43 9.32 -4.54 -0.74
CA LEU A 43 10.09 -3.36 -0.35
C LEU A 43 9.51 -2.78 0.94
N CYS A 44 9.79 -3.47 2.04
CA CYS A 44 9.33 -3.09 3.37
C CYS A 44 10.45 -2.36 4.09
N LYS A 45 10.22 -1.10 4.47
CA LYS A 45 11.16 -0.32 5.27
C LYS A 45 10.46 0.79 6.03
N LYS A 46 10.55 0.74 7.36
CA LYS A 46 10.09 1.81 8.24
C LYS A 46 11.07 2.98 8.18
N LEU A 47 10.53 4.20 8.14
CA LEU A 47 11.33 5.41 8.29
C LEU A 47 11.45 5.73 9.79
N GLU A 48 12.65 5.54 10.33
CA GLU A 48 12.98 5.85 11.71
C GLU A 48 13.66 7.23 11.84
N GLY A 49 13.73 7.75 13.07
CA GLY A 49 14.45 8.97 13.36
C GLY A 49 15.97 8.82 13.18
N GLY A 50 16.66 9.96 12.99
CA GLY A 50 18.12 10.00 12.84
C GLY A 50 18.60 10.17 11.40
N ILE A 51 19.80 10.77 11.25
CA ILE A 51 20.32 11.15 9.93
C ILE A 51 20.73 9.94 9.08
N PHE A 52 21.34 8.93 9.70
CA PHE A 52 21.75 7.70 9.02
C PHE A 52 20.56 6.89 8.51
N SER A 53 19.47 6.82 9.29
CA SER A 53 18.23 6.19 8.86
C SER A 53 17.63 6.89 7.65
N LYS A 54 17.65 8.23 7.63
CA LYS A 54 17.17 9.03 6.50
C LYS A 54 18.01 8.79 5.24
N ILE A 55 19.34 8.75 5.35
CA ILE A 55 20.23 8.44 4.22
C ILE A 55 19.96 7.03 3.69
N GLY A 56 19.90 6.02 4.57
CA GLY A 56 19.56 4.66 4.19
C GLY A 56 18.18 4.54 3.55
N TYR A 57 17.22 5.38 3.99
CA TYR A 57 15.89 5.44 3.37
C TYR A 57 15.92 6.08 1.97
N CYS A 58 16.81 7.05 1.71
CA CYS A 58 17.00 7.60 0.36
C CYS A 58 17.43 6.51 -0.64
N PHE A 59 18.38 5.66 -0.29
CA PHE A 59 18.77 4.52 -1.14
C PHE A 59 17.59 3.55 -1.34
N HIS A 60 16.80 3.31 -0.31
CA HIS A 60 15.60 2.49 -0.43
C HIS A 60 14.57 3.10 -1.39
N VAL A 61 14.41 4.43 -1.41
CA VAL A 61 13.56 5.15 -2.37
C VAL A 61 14.03 4.92 -3.81
N PHE A 62 15.35 4.97 -4.09
CA PHE A 62 15.86 4.64 -5.43
C PHE A 62 15.57 3.19 -5.82
N LYS A 63 15.71 2.25 -4.88
CA LYS A 63 15.32 0.85 -5.10
C LYS A 63 13.82 0.73 -5.39
N GLN A 64 12.96 1.45 -4.66
CA GLN A 64 11.53 1.52 -4.95
C GLN A 64 11.27 2.04 -6.37
N MET A 65 11.91 3.14 -6.77
CA MET A 65 11.75 3.73 -8.10
C MET A 65 12.06 2.72 -9.21
N TYR A 66 13.15 1.96 -9.08
CA TYR A 66 13.52 0.93 -10.04
C TYR A 66 12.45 -0.16 -10.14
N HIS A 67 12.05 -0.75 -9.01
CA HIS A 67 11.08 -1.84 -9.00
C HIS A 67 9.69 -1.38 -9.45
N ILE A 68 9.23 -0.19 -9.05
CA ILE A 68 7.97 0.41 -9.54
C ILE A 68 8.03 0.61 -11.06
N ALA A 69 9.16 1.13 -11.59
CA ALA A 69 9.31 1.40 -13.02
C ALA A 69 9.27 0.13 -13.89
N THR A 70 9.65 -1.01 -13.34
CA THR A 70 9.76 -2.28 -14.04
C THR A 70 8.65 -3.28 -13.70
N SER A 71 7.65 -2.90 -12.89
CA SER A 71 6.52 -3.75 -12.52
C SER A 71 5.28 -3.49 -13.38
N LYS A 72 4.42 -4.50 -13.52
CA LYS A 72 3.05 -4.37 -14.04
C LYS A 72 2.08 -3.88 -12.97
N VAL A 73 2.28 -4.35 -11.74
CA VAL A 73 1.41 -4.02 -10.62
C VAL A 73 2.25 -3.60 -9.42
N VAL A 74 1.78 -2.59 -8.71
CA VAL A 74 2.32 -2.14 -7.42
C VAL A 74 1.22 -2.20 -6.38
N VAL A 75 1.48 -2.85 -5.25
CA VAL A 75 0.56 -2.93 -4.10
C VAL A 75 1.15 -2.15 -2.93
N LEU A 76 0.36 -1.26 -2.37
CA LEU A 76 0.74 -0.38 -1.27
C LEU A 76 -0.14 -0.63 -0.05
N ASP A 77 0.45 -0.68 1.14
CA ASP A 77 -0.29 -0.63 2.41
C ASP A 77 -0.20 0.73 3.12
N SER A 78 0.55 1.64 2.53
CA SER A 78 0.82 2.97 3.10
C SER A 78 1.15 3.97 1.99
N TYR A 79 1.27 5.27 2.35
CA TYR A 79 1.71 6.29 1.40
C TYR A 79 3.12 5.99 0.87
N CYS A 80 3.29 6.01 -0.45
CA CYS A 80 4.56 5.81 -1.13
C CYS A 80 4.92 7.04 -1.99
N ILE A 81 5.98 7.76 -1.58
CA ILE A 81 6.45 8.96 -2.28
C ILE A 81 6.90 8.66 -3.71
N SER A 82 7.54 7.51 -3.94
CA SER A 82 8.02 7.08 -5.26
C SER A 82 6.89 6.84 -6.26
N VAL A 83 5.70 6.48 -5.77
CA VAL A 83 4.48 6.36 -6.58
C VAL A 83 3.87 7.73 -6.82
N SER A 84 3.69 8.52 -5.75
CA SER A 84 2.89 9.75 -5.81
C SER A 84 3.60 10.92 -6.48
N ALA A 85 4.88 11.16 -6.16
CA ALA A 85 5.63 12.32 -6.66
C ALA A 85 6.10 12.20 -8.11
N LEU A 86 6.14 10.99 -8.66
CA LEU A 86 6.67 10.74 -10.00
C LEU A 86 5.56 10.43 -11.00
N LYS A 87 5.77 10.86 -12.25
CA LYS A 87 4.87 10.49 -13.35
C LYS A 87 5.06 9.01 -13.68
N GLN A 88 4.03 8.22 -13.42
CA GLN A 88 4.00 6.79 -13.71
C GLN A 88 3.65 6.51 -15.19
N ARG A 89 3.83 5.26 -15.60
CA ARG A 89 3.32 4.77 -16.90
C ARG A 89 1.80 4.59 -16.80
N GLU A 90 1.10 4.79 -17.89
CA GLU A 90 -0.35 4.55 -17.97
C GLU A 90 -0.71 3.09 -17.78
N SER A 91 0.19 2.17 -18.18
CA SER A 91 0.01 0.73 -18.02
C SER A 91 0.29 0.19 -16.60
N LEU A 92 0.81 1.04 -15.70
CA LEU A 92 1.09 0.62 -14.32
C LEU A 92 -0.21 0.60 -13.52
N VAL A 93 -0.55 -0.56 -12.96
CA VAL A 93 -1.66 -0.69 -12.02
C VAL A 93 -1.14 -0.48 -10.60
N VAL A 94 -1.66 0.51 -9.90
CA VAL A 94 -1.32 0.80 -8.51
C VAL A 94 -2.53 0.54 -7.61
N ILE A 95 -2.40 -0.41 -6.71
CA ILE A 95 -3.43 -0.80 -5.75
C ILE A 95 -3.04 -0.30 -4.36
N GLN A 96 -3.84 0.62 -3.82
CA GLN A 96 -3.73 1.02 -2.42
C GLN A 96 -4.64 0.13 -1.58
N MET A 97 -4.07 -0.83 -0.86
CA MET A 97 -4.87 -1.69 0.01
C MET A 97 -5.03 -1.13 1.42
N TRP A 98 -4.18 -0.16 1.78
CA TRP A 98 -4.11 0.42 3.12
C TRP A 98 -3.77 -0.64 4.19
N HIS A 99 -3.91 -0.30 5.46
CA HIS A 99 -3.59 -1.19 6.59
C HIS A 99 -4.69 -1.21 7.66
N ALA A 100 -5.81 -0.54 7.41
CA ALA A 100 -6.96 -0.49 8.31
C ALA A 100 -8.21 -1.03 7.60
N LEU A 101 -9.00 -1.82 8.33
CA LEU A 101 -10.26 -2.40 7.83
C LEU A 101 -11.36 -1.36 7.69
N GLY A 102 -11.31 -0.29 8.47
CA GLY A 102 -12.35 0.74 8.49
C GLY A 102 -11.78 2.13 8.67
N SER A 103 -12.67 3.11 8.65
CA SER A 103 -12.39 4.53 8.82
C SER A 103 -12.76 5.02 10.22
N LEU A 104 -12.21 4.36 11.27
CA LEU A 104 -12.48 4.71 12.67
C LEU A 104 -11.94 6.08 13.09
N LYS A 105 -10.97 6.60 12.36
CA LYS A 105 -10.43 7.94 12.52
C LYS A 105 -10.16 8.57 11.16
N LYS A 106 -10.14 9.89 11.09
CA LYS A 106 -9.71 10.62 9.89
C LYS A 106 -8.25 10.34 9.58
N PHE A 107 -7.90 10.33 8.29
CA PHE A 107 -6.53 10.12 7.79
C PHE A 107 -6.36 10.75 6.41
N GLY A 108 -5.14 10.72 5.86
CA GLY A 108 -4.85 11.24 4.53
C GLY A 108 -5.17 12.73 4.40
N PHE A 109 -5.89 13.12 3.36
CA PHE A 109 -6.29 14.51 3.13
C PHE A 109 -7.28 15.04 4.17
N SER A 110 -8.08 14.17 4.80
CA SER A 110 -9.05 14.59 5.82
C SER A 110 -8.43 15.19 7.09
N ILE A 111 -7.09 15.09 7.26
CA ILE A 111 -6.34 15.65 8.39
C ILE A 111 -5.16 16.53 7.96
N VAL A 112 -5.05 16.88 6.68
CA VAL A 112 -3.98 17.76 6.20
C VAL A 112 -4.14 19.17 6.81
N GLY A 113 -3.08 19.66 7.45
CA GLY A 113 -3.09 20.95 8.15
C GLY A 113 -3.61 20.89 9.59
N GLU A 114 -4.12 19.77 10.07
CA GLU A 114 -4.46 19.53 11.47
C GLU A 114 -3.23 19.00 12.25
N GLY A 115 -3.27 19.05 13.60
CA GLY A 115 -2.10 18.79 14.47
C GLY A 115 -1.40 17.43 14.25
N GLU A 116 -2.13 16.37 13.95
CA GLU A 116 -1.58 15.04 13.62
C GLU A 116 -1.37 14.81 12.11
N GLY A 117 -1.84 15.74 11.28
CA GLY A 117 -1.79 15.64 9.83
C GLY A 117 -0.46 16.12 9.24
N ARG A 118 -0.26 15.84 7.97
CA ARG A 118 0.89 16.35 7.24
C ARG A 118 0.73 17.84 6.97
N ASN A 119 1.87 18.54 6.89
CA ASN A 119 1.89 19.91 6.42
C ASN A 119 1.30 20.00 5.00
N ALA A 120 0.34 20.90 4.78
CA ALA A 120 -0.37 21.05 3.52
C ALA A 120 0.57 21.33 2.34
N LYS A 121 1.61 22.17 2.52
CA LYS A 121 2.61 22.47 1.50
C LYS A 121 3.40 21.21 1.08
N LEU A 122 3.76 20.35 2.04
CA LEU A 122 4.46 19.11 1.75
C LEU A 122 3.54 18.07 1.07
N ALA A 123 2.26 18.04 1.45
CA ALA A 123 1.28 17.17 0.80
C ALA A 123 1.12 17.54 -0.68
N ASP A 124 1.08 18.84 -0.99
CA ASP A 124 0.99 19.35 -2.35
C ASP A 124 2.28 19.10 -3.15
N VAL A 125 3.44 19.53 -2.64
CA VAL A 125 4.76 19.35 -3.30
C VAL A 125 5.02 17.89 -3.68
N PHE A 126 4.68 16.95 -2.81
CA PHE A 126 4.86 15.52 -3.07
C PHE A 126 3.63 14.86 -3.70
N SER A 127 2.64 15.63 -4.12
CA SER A 127 1.41 15.13 -4.76
C SER A 127 0.83 13.93 -3.98
N MET A 128 0.61 14.13 -2.67
CA MET A 128 0.22 13.05 -1.74
C MET A 128 -0.96 12.25 -2.32
N HIS A 129 -0.86 10.94 -2.24
CA HIS A 129 -1.88 9.98 -2.70
C HIS A 129 -2.17 9.97 -4.22
N ARG A 130 -1.34 10.55 -5.08
CA ARG A 130 -1.54 10.51 -6.53
C ARG A 130 -1.16 9.14 -7.13
N ASN A 131 -1.69 8.86 -8.33
CA ASN A 131 -1.41 7.69 -9.18
C ASN A 131 -1.96 6.34 -8.66
N TYR A 132 -2.98 6.32 -7.82
CA TYR A 132 -3.67 5.08 -7.48
C TYR A 132 -4.67 4.70 -8.58
N THR A 133 -4.63 3.44 -9.02
CA THR A 133 -5.62 2.88 -9.94
C THR A 133 -6.83 2.39 -9.17
N TYR A 134 -6.59 1.67 -8.08
CA TYR A 134 -7.62 1.14 -7.19
C TYR A 134 -7.28 1.40 -5.73
N ILE A 135 -8.29 1.65 -4.94
CA ILE A 135 -8.22 1.80 -3.49
C ILE A 135 -9.17 0.78 -2.88
N LEU A 136 -8.64 -0.10 -2.02
CA LEU A 136 -9.45 -1.12 -1.36
C LEU A 136 -10.11 -0.54 -0.12
N THR A 137 -11.37 -0.90 0.06
CA THR A 137 -12.17 -0.55 1.24
C THR A 137 -13.01 -1.76 1.66
N SER A 138 -13.12 -1.99 2.96
CA SER A 138 -13.81 -3.17 3.49
C SER A 138 -15.33 -3.19 3.25
N SER A 139 -15.94 -2.04 3.00
CA SER A 139 -17.37 -1.94 2.78
C SER A 139 -17.75 -0.69 1.98
N ARG A 140 -18.97 -0.70 1.41
CA ARG A 140 -19.54 0.47 0.74
C ARG A 140 -19.75 1.64 1.70
N VAL A 141 -20.00 1.38 2.97
CA VAL A 141 -20.16 2.42 4.00
C VAL A 141 -18.84 3.16 4.26
N CYS A 142 -17.71 2.47 4.19
CA CYS A 142 -16.39 3.08 4.36
C CYS A 142 -15.88 3.80 3.09
N ALA A 143 -16.40 3.47 1.91
CA ALA A 143 -15.90 3.99 0.64
C ALA A 143 -15.85 5.52 0.56
N PRO A 144 -16.89 6.29 0.98
CA PRO A 144 -16.84 7.75 0.96
C PRO A 144 -15.70 8.34 1.80
N ASN A 145 -15.45 7.75 2.98
CA ASN A 145 -14.36 8.21 3.87
C ASN A 145 -12.98 7.94 3.27
N PHE A 146 -12.81 6.81 2.58
CA PHE A 146 -11.58 6.50 1.85
C PHE A 146 -11.41 7.39 0.62
N ALA A 147 -12.49 7.67 -0.11
CA ALA A 147 -12.50 8.59 -1.24
C ALA A 147 -12.04 9.99 -0.81
N GLU A 148 -12.60 10.54 0.26
CA GLU A 148 -12.19 11.82 0.85
C GLU A 148 -10.72 11.79 1.30
N ALA A 149 -10.34 10.77 2.08
CA ALA A 149 -9.00 10.66 2.64
C ALA A 149 -7.89 10.55 1.59
N PHE A 150 -8.18 9.94 0.44
CA PHE A 150 -7.21 9.79 -0.65
C PHE A 150 -7.40 10.80 -1.79
N GLY A 151 -8.48 11.56 -1.82
CA GLY A 151 -8.79 12.55 -2.86
C GLY A 151 -9.19 11.89 -4.18
N TYR A 152 -9.99 10.83 -4.13
CA TYR A 152 -10.47 10.08 -5.29
C TYR A 152 -12.00 10.00 -5.32
N ASP A 153 -12.53 9.66 -6.50
CA ASP A 153 -13.94 9.37 -6.70
C ASP A 153 -14.26 7.86 -6.53
N ASP A 154 -15.54 7.54 -6.49
CA ASP A 154 -16.04 6.17 -6.24
C ASP A 154 -15.57 5.13 -7.27
N LYS A 155 -15.25 5.55 -8.51
CA LYS A 155 -14.80 4.60 -9.55
C LYS A 155 -13.48 3.90 -9.19
N HIS A 156 -12.64 4.57 -8.38
CA HIS A 156 -11.38 4.01 -7.90
C HIS A 156 -11.56 3.09 -6.68
N MET A 157 -12.70 3.22 -5.96
CA MET A 157 -13.00 2.41 -4.79
C MET A 157 -13.38 0.99 -5.18
N LYS A 158 -12.72 0.01 -4.57
CA LYS A 158 -13.04 -1.42 -4.71
C LYS A 158 -13.39 -1.99 -3.35
N VAL A 159 -14.63 -2.43 -3.20
CA VAL A 159 -15.06 -3.09 -1.95
C VAL A 159 -14.45 -4.47 -1.90
N MET A 160 -13.42 -4.61 -1.10
CA MET A 160 -12.67 -5.84 -0.89
C MET A 160 -11.97 -5.75 0.48
N THR A 161 -12.13 -6.75 1.31
CA THR A 161 -11.47 -6.81 2.62
C THR A 161 -9.97 -7.07 2.48
N LEU A 162 -9.22 -6.78 3.56
CA LEU A 162 -7.82 -7.18 3.66
C LEU A 162 -7.71 -8.71 3.81
N PRO A 163 -6.67 -9.34 3.24
CA PRO A 163 -6.50 -10.80 3.25
C PRO A 163 -6.56 -11.44 4.64
N ARG A 164 -6.06 -10.75 5.68
CA ARG A 164 -6.08 -11.27 7.06
C ARG A 164 -7.49 -11.49 7.63
N VAL A 165 -8.52 -10.86 7.03
CA VAL A 165 -9.92 -11.04 7.47
C VAL A 165 -10.42 -12.45 7.19
N ASP A 166 -9.85 -13.15 6.21
CA ASP A 166 -10.22 -14.54 5.90
C ASP A 166 -10.02 -15.48 7.10
N LYS A 167 -9.09 -15.14 8.01
CA LYS A 167 -8.90 -15.90 9.26
C LYS A 167 -10.11 -15.87 10.19
N LEU A 168 -10.93 -14.84 10.14
CA LEU A 168 -12.12 -14.73 10.98
C LEU A 168 -13.20 -15.76 10.61
N THR A 169 -13.13 -16.29 9.39
CA THR A 169 -14.03 -17.35 8.90
C THR A 169 -13.39 -18.75 8.98
N ASP A 170 -12.14 -18.86 9.37
CA ASP A 170 -11.41 -20.12 9.51
C ASP A 170 -11.68 -20.74 10.90
N TRP A 171 -12.44 -21.84 10.91
CA TRP A 171 -12.77 -22.56 12.15
C TRP A 171 -11.55 -23.13 12.85
N SER A 172 -10.55 -23.61 12.12
CA SER A 172 -9.33 -24.16 12.71
C SER A 172 -8.54 -23.07 13.45
N PHE A 173 -8.44 -21.87 12.88
CA PHE A 173 -7.85 -20.70 13.52
C PHE A 173 -8.61 -20.29 14.78
N LYS A 174 -9.95 -20.30 14.73
CA LYS A 174 -10.80 -20.00 15.89
C LYS A 174 -10.57 -21.00 17.04
N GLU A 175 -10.56 -22.29 16.74
CA GLU A 175 -10.29 -23.33 17.74
C GLU A 175 -8.90 -23.17 18.36
N ASP A 176 -7.87 -22.89 17.58
CA ASP A 176 -6.52 -22.64 18.08
C ASP A 176 -6.45 -21.40 18.98
N CYS A 177 -7.18 -20.34 18.65
CA CYS A 177 -7.29 -19.17 19.53
C CYS A 177 -7.96 -19.51 20.85
N LEU A 178 -9.06 -20.27 20.83
CA LEU A 178 -9.79 -20.67 22.06
C LEU A 178 -8.98 -21.61 22.97
N ARG A 179 -8.08 -22.43 22.40
CA ARG A 179 -7.18 -23.30 23.20
C ARG A 179 -6.07 -22.54 23.92
N ARG A 180 -5.79 -21.28 23.51
CA ARG A 180 -4.72 -20.44 24.09
C ARG A 180 -5.21 -19.50 25.19
N ILE A 181 -6.52 -19.42 25.41
CA ILE A 181 -7.17 -18.66 26.48
C ILE A 181 -7.39 -19.57 27.67
#